data_61dd0b5c900be178c16c0acef1e14d3f
#
_entry.id   61dd0b5c900be178c16c0acef1e14d3f
#
_cell.length_a   1.000
_cell.length_b   1.000
_cell.length_c   1.000
_cell.angle_alpha   90.00
_cell.angle_beta   90.00
_cell.angle_gamma   90.00
#
_symmetry.space_group_name_H-M   'P 1'
#
loop_
_entity.id
_entity.type
_entity.pdbx_description
1 polymer ?
#
loop_
_entity_poly.entity_id
_entity_poly.type
_entity_poly.pdbx_seq_one_letter_code
_entity_poly.pdbx_strand_id
1 'polypeptide(L)'
;MIINYIKTLDIDIHLVDEGDEPLGTAEGIRNIIKSFDDEQFIVINSDIWTDYNLKVLRDFKLENNLAHIVLTSTPDYLDGDFSCDGKNLFVGNSYVFSGIGKYHRELFIKHSDVELGDILRSEKKITFSIYDGKWMDIGTPERLEEARRLEQDPT
;
A
#
# COMPACT_ATOMS: atom_id res chain seq x y z
N MET A 1 22.22 2.27 -1.43
CA MET A 1 22.23 0.98 -2.16
C MET A 1 21.10 0.87 -3.15
N ILE A 2 19.84 1.12 -2.79
CA ILE A 2 18.67 1.02 -3.67
C ILE A 2 18.71 2.00 -4.86
N ILE A 3 19.13 3.24 -4.65
CA ILE A 3 19.28 4.26 -5.70
C ILE A 3 20.21 3.79 -6.81
N ASN A 4 21.33 3.16 -6.46
CA ASN A 4 22.30 2.66 -7.45
C ASN A 4 21.72 1.47 -8.24
N TYR A 5 20.92 0.63 -7.61
CA TYR A 5 20.24 -0.47 -8.28
C TYR A 5 19.19 0.04 -9.27
N ILE A 6 18.33 0.97 -8.85
CA ILE A 6 17.30 1.56 -9.72
C ILE A 6 17.91 2.20 -10.97
N LYS A 7 19.05 2.89 -10.84
CA LYS A 7 19.78 3.46 -11.99
C LYS A 7 20.29 2.41 -13.00
N THR A 8 20.34 1.13 -12.63
CA THR A 8 20.70 0.05 -13.56
C THR A 8 19.50 -0.50 -14.33
N LEU A 9 18.27 -0.14 -13.92
CA LEU A 9 17.05 -0.54 -14.60
C LEU A 9 16.74 0.43 -15.73
N ASP A 10 16.38 -0.11 -16.89
CA ASP A 10 15.91 0.71 -18.05
C ASP A 10 14.42 1.06 -17.89
N ILE A 11 14.12 1.82 -16.83
CA ILE A 11 12.76 2.26 -16.49
C ILE A 11 12.80 3.73 -16.08
N ASP A 12 11.78 4.47 -16.47
CA ASP A 12 11.60 5.87 -16.07
C ASP A 12 11.02 5.92 -14.65
N ILE A 13 11.90 6.13 -13.66
CA ILE A 13 11.53 6.26 -12.25
C ILE A 13 12.02 7.60 -11.72
N HIS A 14 11.09 8.38 -11.19
CA HIS A 14 11.41 9.56 -10.40
C HIS A 14 11.71 9.15 -8.95
N LEU A 15 12.94 9.45 -8.50
CA LEU A 15 13.39 9.15 -7.14
C LEU A 15 13.25 10.40 -6.27
N VAL A 16 12.61 10.25 -5.12
CA VAL A 16 12.56 11.25 -4.07
C VAL A 16 13.33 10.72 -2.87
N ASP A 17 14.41 11.38 -2.52
CA ASP A 17 15.23 11.06 -1.35
C ASP A 17 14.69 11.85 -0.15
N GLU A 18 14.27 11.15 0.90
CA GLU A 18 13.73 11.75 2.13
C GLU A 18 14.81 12.16 3.14
N GLY A 19 16.08 11.89 2.82
CA GLY A 19 17.22 12.17 3.69
C GLY A 19 17.45 11.09 4.74
N ASP A 20 18.10 11.47 5.85
CA ASP A 20 18.57 10.52 6.87
C ASP A 20 17.50 10.12 7.89
N GLU A 21 16.39 10.85 7.99
CA GLU A 21 15.33 10.58 8.96
C GLU A 21 14.06 10.08 8.25
N PRO A 22 13.52 8.91 8.65
CA PRO A 22 12.25 8.41 8.09
C PRO A 22 11.11 9.39 8.39
N LEU A 23 10.37 9.78 7.37
CA LEU A 23 9.26 10.74 7.50
C LEU A 23 7.94 10.08 7.91
N GLY A 24 7.83 8.76 7.79
CA GLY A 24 6.57 8.03 7.84
C GLY A 24 5.83 8.04 6.50
N THR A 25 4.98 7.04 6.29
CA THR A 25 4.41 6.75 4.96
C THR A 25 3.57 7.90 4.41
N ALA A 26 2.72 8.50 5.24
CA ALA A 26 1.84 9.58 4.76
C ALA A 26 2.61 10.87 4.46
N GLU A 27 3.67 11.18 5.23
CA GLU A 27 4.50 12.36 4.96
C GLU A 27 5.34 12.17 3.70
N GLY A 28 5.91 10.97 3.50
CA GLY A 28 6.59 10.61 2.26
C GLY A 28 5.69 10.79 1.04
N ILE A 29 4.43 10.36 1.12
CA ILE A 29 3.44 10.56 0.06
C ILE A 29 3.16 12.06 -0.13
N ARG A 30 2.99 12.85 0.94
CA ARG A 30 2.81 14.31 0.84
C ARG A 30 3.96 15.01 0.12
N ASN A 31 5.18 14.53 0.29
CA ASN A 31 6.32 15.07 -0.41
C ASN A 31 6.31 14.71 -1.91
N ILE A 32 6.02 13.47 -2.21
CA ILE A 32 6.02 12.97 -3.59
C ILE A 32 4.91 13.60 -4.45
N ILE A 33 3.69 13.79 -3.91
CA ILE A 33 2.58 14.39 -4.65
C ILE A 33 2.79 15.86 -5.05
N LYS A 34 3.81 16.52 -4.50
CA LYS A 34 4.22 17.85 -4.94
C LYS A 34 4.93 17.85 -6.30
N SER A 35 5.40 16.70 -6.76
CA SER A 35 6.16 16.54 -7.99
C SER A 35 5.32 16.17 -9.22
N PHE A 36 4.02 15.92 -9.06
CA PHE A 36 3.10 15.64 -10.15
C PHE A 36 1.70 16.23 -9.88
N ASP A 37 0.87 16.37 -10.92
CA ASP A 37 -0.42 17.06 -10.86
C ASP A 37 -1.63 16.10 -10.83
N ASP A 38 -1.42 14.79 -10.93
CA ASP A 38 -2.52 13.82 -10.91
C ASP A 38 -3.31 13.90 -9.59
N GLU A 39 -4.63 13.95 -9.72
CA GLU A 39 -5.52 13.97 -8.55
C GLU A 39 -5.63 12.60 -7.88
N GLN A 40 -5.45 11.51 -8.65
CA GLN A 40 -5.55 10.15 -8.17
C GLN A 40 -4.30 9.35 -8.55
N PHE A 41 -3.79 8.57 -7.62
CA PHE A 41 -2.59 7.76 -7.81
C PHE A 41 -2.68 6.46 -7.01
N ILE A 42 -1.82 5.51 -7.37
CA ILE A 42 -1.67 4.24 -6.66
C ILE A 42 -0.41 4.30 -5.81
N VAL A 43 -0.50 3.81 -4.58
CA VAL A 43 0.65 3.57 -3.71
C VAL A 43 0.77 2.07 -3.49
N ILE A 44 2.00 1.59 -3.55
CA ILE A 44 2.35 0.21 -3.28
C ILE A 44 3.56 0.21 -2.35
N ASN A 45 3.46 -0.52 -1.24
CA ASN A 45 4.60 -0.73 -0.36
C ASN A 45 5.68 -1.55 -1.08
N SER A 46 6.93 -1.24 -0.83
CA SER A 46 8.07 -1.88 -1.50
C SER A 46 8.45 -3.24 -0.92
N ASP A 47 7.90 -3.60 0.23
CA ASP A 47 8.18 -4.80 1.01
C ASP A 47 7.03 -5.82 0.97
N ILE A 48 6.28 -5.84 -0.11
CA ILE A 48 5.24 -6.85 -0.36
C ILE A 48 5.59 -7.70 -1.57
N TRP A 49 5.26 -8.97 -1.49
CA TRP A 49 5.27 -9.92 -2.59
C TRP A 49 3.83 -10.36 -2.88
N THR A 50 3.38 -10.22 -4.14
CA THR A 50 1.99 -10.47 -4.51
C THR A 50 1.83 -10.70 -6.01
N ASP A 51 0.81 -11.46 -6.40
CA ASP A 51 0.33 -11.58 -7.78
C ASP A 51 -0.91 -10.69 -8.07
N TYR A 52 -1.18 -9.69 -7.22
CA TYR A 52 -2.31 -8.78 -7.40
C TYR A 52 -2.23 -8.03 -8.73
N ASN A 53 -3.31 -8.08 -9.51
CA ASN A 53 -3.37 -7.38 -10.79
C ASN A 53 -3.68 -5.88 -10.60
N LEU A 54 -2.65 -5.06 -10.64
CA LEU A 54 -2.75 -3.61 -10.49
C LEU A 54 -3.66 -2.91 -11.52
N LYS A 55 -3.95 -3.55 -12.66
CA LYS A 55 -4.89 -3.00 -13.65
C LYS A 55 -6.30 -2.87 -13.06
N VAL A 56 -6.70 -3.78 -12.17
CA VAL A 56 -7.99 -3.72 -11.47
C VAL A 56 -8.09 -2.42 -10.67
N LEU A 57 -7.03 -2.10 -9.92
CA LEU A 57 -6.99 -0.90 -9.10
C LEU A 57 -6.85 0.38 -9.95
N ARG A 58 -6.05 0.33 -11.03
CA ARG A 58 -5.92 1.45 -11.97
C ARG A 58 -7.28 1.86 -12.54
N ASP A 59 -8.08 0.87 -12.94
CA ASP A 59 -9.35 1.10 -13.62
C ASP A 59 -10.51 1.36 -12.63
N PHE A 60 -10.26 1.14 -11.33
CA PHE A 60 -11.22 1.42 -10.26
C PHE A 60 -11.51 2.93 -10.14
N LYS A 61 -12.80 3.29 -10.02
CA LYS A 61 -13.23 4.69 -9.87
C LYS A 61 -13.51 5.00 -8.40
N LEU A 62 -12.78 5.95 -7.84
CA LEU A 62 -12.96 6.38 -6.45
C LEU A 62 -14.32 7.08 -6.23
N GLU A 63 -14.90 7.66 -7.27
CA GLU A 63 -16.13 8.46 -7.19
C GLU A 63 -16.00 9.58 -6.15
N ASN A 64 -16.79 9.52 -5.07
CA ASN A 64 -16.75 10.48 -3.97
C ASN A 64 -15.87 10.03 -2.80
N ASN A 65 -15.12 8.93 -2.95
CA ASN A 65 -14.23 8.43 -1.92
C ASN A 65 -12.81 8.99 -2.08
N LEU A 66 -12.09 9.04 -0.97
CA LEU A 66 -10.72 9.54 -0.93
C LEU A 66 -9.68 8.42 -1.05
N ALA A 67 -10.09 7.18 -0.81
CA ALA A 67 -9.24 6.02 -1.01
C ALA A 67 -10.04 4.76 -1.36
N HIS A 68 -9.36 3.85 -2.07
CA HIS A 68 -9.71 2.44 -2.17
C HIS A 68 -8.50 1.60 -1.78
N ILE A 69 -8.64 0.78 -0.75
CA ILE A 69 -7.56 -0.05 -0.23
C ILE A 69 -7.80 -1.52 -0.51
N VAL A 70 -6.73 -2.25 -0.74
CA VAL A 70 -6.77 -3.71 -0.87
C VAL A 70 -6.44 -4.32 0.48
N LEU A 71 -7.31 -5.20 0.95
CA LEU A 71 -7.15 -5.94 2.19
C LEU A 71 -6.83 -7.40 1.85
N THR A 72 -6.10 -8.08 2.73
CA THR A 72 -5.92 -9.52 2.70
C THR A 72 -6.20 -10.11 4.06
N SER A 73 -6.49 -11.41 4.12
CA SER A 73 -6.67 -12.12 5.40
C SER A 73 -5.44 -11.97 6.27
N THR A 74 -5.65 -11.75 7.57
CA THR A 74 -4.54 -11.59 8.52
C THR A 74 -3.75 -12.89 8.63
N PRO A 75 -2.46 -12.92 8.24
CA PRO A 75 -1.62 -14.09 8.45
C PRO A 75 -1.24 -14.22 9.94
N ASP A 76 -0.90 -15.42 10.38
CA ASP A 76 -0.62 -15.75 11.80
C ASP A 76 0.53 -14.94 12.43
N TYR A 77 1.39 -14.35 11.61
CA TYR A 77 2.56 -13.57 12.06
C TYR A 77 2.32 -12.05 12.10
N LEU A 78 1.10 -11.59 11.78
CA LEU A 78 0.72 -10.16 11.84
C LEU A 78 -0.52 -9.96 12.72
N ASP A 79 -0.61 -8.79 13.31
CA ASP A 79 -1.85 -8.27 13.87
C ASP A 79 -2.71 -7.67 12.73
N GLY A 80 -4.04 -7.87 12.82
CA GLY A 80 -4.95 -7.29 11.85
C GLY A 80 -5.13 -5.79 12.03
N ASP A 81 -5.49 -5.11 10.97
CA ASP A 81 -5.78 -3.67 10.95
C ASP A 81 -7.27 -3.39 10.93
N PHE A 82 -8.02 -4.22 10.21
CA PHE A 82 -9.42 -3.98 9.86
C PHE A 82 -10.29 -5.22 9.99
N SER A 83 -11.59 -4.96 10.18
CA SER A 83 -12.68 -5.91 9.95
C SER A 83 -13.76 -5.24 9.10
N CYS A 84 -14.65 -6.03 8.49
CA CYS A 84 -15.73 -5.49 7.69
C CYS A 84 -17.02 -6.29 7.90
N ASP A 85 -18.16 -5.65 7.63
CA ASP A 85 -19.49 -6.29 7.62
C ASP A 85 -20.06 -6.44 6.20
N GLY A 86 -19.19 -6.46 5.20
CA GLY A 86 -19.53 -6.53 3.78
C GLY A 86 -19.60 -5.17 3.08
N LYS A 87 -19.91 -4.10 3.78
CA LYS A 87 -19.99 -2.73 3.23
C LYS A 87 -19.13 -1.73 3.98
N ASN A 88 -19.10 -1.85 5.30
CA ASN A 88 -18.42 -0.92 6.17
C ASN A 88 -17.09 -1.50 6.61
N LEU A 89 -16.07 -0.66 6.57
CA LEU A 89 -14.75 -0.94 7.11
C LEU A 89 -14.65 -0.33 8.51
N PHE A 90 -14.08 -1.07 9.44
CA PHE A 90 -13.83 -0.61 10.80
C PHE A 90 -12.54 -1.22 11.35
N VAL A 91 -11.98 -0.63 12.38
CA VAL A 91 -10.77 -1.14 13.04
C VAL A 91 -11.06 -2.53 13.63
N GLY A 92 -10.22 -3.50 13.33
CA GLY A 92 -10.40 -4.88 13.75
C GLY A 92 -9.18 -5.73 13.42
N ASN A 93 -9.31 -7.04 13.44
CA ASN A 93 -8.20 -7.97 13.32
C ASN A 93 -8.40 -9.07 12.25
N SER A 94 -9.46 -8.99 11.44
CA SER A 94 -9.76 -10.01 10.42
C SER A 94 -8.91 -9.87 9.16
N TYR A 95 -8.49 -8.65 8.87
CA TYR A 95 -7.76 -8.30 7.65
C TYR A 95 -6.62 -7.36 7.97
N VAL A 96 -5.54 -7.46 7.17
CA VAL A 96 -4.46 -6.47 7.14
C VAL A 96 -4.57 -5.62 5.87
N PHE A 97 -4.11 -4.38 5.96
CA PHE A 97 -3.88 -3.56 4.78
C PHE A 97 -2.71 -4.15 3.99
N SER A 98 -2.97 -4.54 2.75
CA SER A 98 -1.98 -5.24 1.91
C SER A 98 -0.81 -4.37 1.46
N GLY A 99 -0.77 -3.10 1.82
CA GLY A 99 0.21 -2.15 1.28
C GLY A 99 -0.13 -1.65 -0.13
N ILE A 100 -1.33 -1.94 -0.65
CA ILE A 100 -1.77 -1.53 -1.99
C ILE A 100 -3.04 -0.70 -1.88
N GLY A 101 -3.04 0.50 -2.46
CA GLY A 101 -4.21 1.35 -2.47
C GLY A 101 -4.20 2.39 -3.58
N LYS A 102 -5.39 2.85 -3.95
CA LYS A 102 -5.61 4.01 -4.82
C LYS A 102 -6.13 5.15 -3.99
N TYR A 103 -5.56 6.32 -4.17
CA TYR A 103 -5.81 7.47 -3.33
C TYR A 103 -6.12 8.71 -4.16
N HIS A 104 -6.98 9.56 -3.61
CA HIS A 104 -7.14 10.94 -4.06
C HIS A 104 -6.20 11.84 -3.25
N ARG A 105 -5.49 12.78 -3.88
CA ARG A 105 -4.53 13.66 -3.21
C ARG A 105 -5.14 14.48 -2.06
N GLU A 106 -6.45 14.75 -2.11
CA GLU A 106 -7.19 15.44 -1.05
C GLU A 106 -7.08 14.71 0.30
N LEU A 107 -6.96 13.37 0.30
CA LEU A 107 -6.75 12.60 1.54
C LEU A 107 -5.54 13.13 2.32
N PHE A 108 -4.42 13.34 1.64
CA PHE A 108 -3.16 13.75 2.23
C PHE A 108 -3.09 15.27 2.54
N ILE A 109 -3.94 16.07 1.89
CA ILE A 109 -4.11 17.50 2.20
C ILE A 109 -4.97 17.67 3.45
N LYS A 110 -6.01 16.86 3.59
CA LYS A 110 -6.99 16.90 4.69
C LYS A 110 -6.43 16.41 6.02
N HIS A 111 -5.56 15.40 5.99
CA HIS A 111 -4.99 14.75 7.17
C HIS A 111 -3.53 15.17 7.38
N SER A 112 -3.14 15.38 8.64
CA SER A 112 -1.76 15.71 9.03
C SER A 112 -1.02 14.56 9.69
N ASP A 113 -1.66 13.40 9.85
CA ASP A 113 -1.05 12.22 10.45
C ASP A 113 0.16 11.77 9.63
N VAL A 114 1.20 11.34 10.33
CA VAL A 114 2.49 10.93 9.73
C VAL A 114 2.36 9.54 9.11
N GLU A 115 1.59 8.67 9.77
CA GLU A 115 1.38 7.29 9.34
C GLU A 115 0.10 7.14 8.51
N LEU A 116 0.21 6.46 7.37
CA LEU A 116 -0.94 6.19 6.50
C LEU A 116 -2.00 5.34 7.21
N GLY A 117 -1.60 4.40 8.06
CA GLY A 117 -2.52 3.57 8.83
C GLY A 117 -3.47 4.37 9.72
N ASP A 118 -3.00 5.46 10.33
CA ASP A 118 -3.83 6.31 11.20
C ASP A 118 -4.87 7.09 10.38
N ILE A 119 -4.47 7.59 9.21
CA ILE A 119 -5.39 8.21 8.25
C ILE A 119 -6.47 7.21 7.84
N LEU A 120 -6.08 5.98 7.46
CA LEU A 120 -7.01 4.96 6.99
C LEU A 120 -7.98 4.50 8.08
N ARG A 121 -7.58 4.52 9.36
CA ARG A 121 -8.46 4.17 10.49
C ARG A 121 -9.45 5.29 10.86
N SER A 122 -9.13 6.54 10.54
CA SER A 122 -9.93 7.71 10.91
C SER A 122 -10.85 8.23 9.78
N GLU A 123 -10.47 8.05 8.52
CA GLU A 123 -11.22 8.55 7.37
C GLU A 123 -12.42 7.65 7.04
N LYS A 124 -13.58 8.27 6.77
CA LYS A 124 -14.84 7.57 6.45
C LYS A 124 -15.08 7.37 4.95
N LYS A 125 -14.40 8.17 4.11
CA LYS A 125 -14.54 8.08 2.65
C LYS A 125 -13.52 7.10 2.08
N ILE A 126 -13.51 5.86 2.62
CA ILE A 126 -12.65 4.78 2.17
C ILE A 126 -13.52 3.61 1.73
N THR A 127 -13.22 3.09 0.56
CA THR A 127 -13.74 1.79 0.09
C THR A 127 -12.63 0.75 0.13
N PHE A 128 -12.99 -0.51 0.03
CA PHE A 128 -12.03 -1.60 0.10
C PHE A 128 -12.43 -2.76 -0.82
N SER A 129 -11.46 -3.58 -1.14
CA SER A 129 -11.66 -4.92 -1.71
C SER A 129 -10.84 -5.93 -0.91
N ILE A 130 -11.33 -7.16 -0.82
CA ILE A 130 -10.61 -8.28 -0.21
C ILE A 130 -9.93 -9.05 -1.34
N TYR A 131 -8.65 -9.33 -1.15
CA TYR A 131 -7.83 -10.08 -2.07
C TYR A 131 -7.42 -11.41 -1.43
N ASP A 132 -7.80 -12.51 -2.07
CA ASP A 132 -7.56 -13.87 -1.59
C ASP A 132 -6.43 -14.59 -2.36
N GLY A 133 -5.67 -13.88 -3.21
CA GLY A 133 -4.54 -14.42 -3.96
C GLY A 133 -3.24 -14.44 -3.16
N LYS A 134 -2.12 -14.60 -3.87
CA LYS A 134 -0.80 -14.64 -3.23
C LYS A 134 -0.41 -13.27 -2.70
N TRP A 135 -0.16 -13.20 -1.40
CA TRP A 135 0.34 -11.98 -0.74
C TRP A 135 1.21 -12.36 0.46
N MET A 136 2.31 -11.66 0.61
CA MET A 136 3.21 -11.78 1.76
C MET A 136 3.92 -10.44 1.99
N ASP A 137 3.98 -10.01 3.24
CA ASP A 137 4.91 -8.98 3.70
C ASP A 137 6.32 -9.61 3.77
N ILE A 138 7.27 -9.08 2.99
CA ILE A 138 8.65 -9.56 2.90
C ILE A 138 9.64 -8.64 3.61
N GLY A 139 9.18 -7.90 4.61
CA GLY A 139 9.98 -6.94 5.40
C GLY A 139 11.06 -7.57 6.28
N THR A 140 11.17 -8.91 6.34
CA THR A 140 12.28 -9.60 7.02
C THR A 140 13.03 -10.54 6.08
N PRO A 141 14.33 -10.83 6.36
CA PRO A 141 15.10 -11.79 5.56
C PRO A 141 14.44 -13.17 5.48
N GLU A 142 13.84 -13.64 6.56
CA GLU A 142 13.19 -14.95 6.65
C GLU A 142 11.97 -15.02 5.70
N ARG A 143 11.12 -13.98 5.72
CA ARG A 143 9.94 -13.90 4.84
C ARG A 143 10.34 -13.71 3.37
N LEU A 144 11.41 -12.96 3.09
CA LEU A 144 11.95 -12.86 1.74
C LEU A 144 12.42 -14.21 1.21
N GLU A 145 13.10 -15.02 2.01
CA GLU A 145 13.52 -16.36 1.63
C GLU A 145 12.33 -17.31 1.43
N GLU A 146 11.28 -17.17 2.21
CA GLU A 146 10.05 -17.93 2.03
C GLU A 146 9.36 -17.57 0.70
N ALA A 147 9.22 -16.28 0.37
CA ALA A 147 8.67 -15.84 -0.92
C ALA A 147 9.47 -16.39 -2.10
N ARG A 148 10.81 -16.40 -2.02
CA ARG A 148 11.67 -17.00 -3.05
C ARG A 148 11.44 -18.48 -3.26
N ARG A 149 11.17 -19.24 -2.18
CA ARG A 149 10.84 -20.68 -2.29
C ARG A 149 9.50 -20.89 -2.98
N LEU A 150 8.50 -20.06 -2.64
CA LEU A 150 7.17 -20.13 -3.27
C LEU A 150 7.18 -19.79 -4.76
N GLU A 151 8.12 -18.97 -5.22
CA GLU A 151 8.31 -18.71 -6.67
C GLU A 151 8.97 -19.88 -7.41
N GLN A 152 9.84 -20.63 -6.75
CA GLN A 152 10.57 -21.74 -7.36
C GLN A 152 9.73 -23.03 -7.44
N ASP A 153 8.69 -23.17 -6.61
CA ASP A 153 7.80 -24.32 -6.57
C ASP A 153 6.33 -23.85 -6.67
N PRO A 154 5.90 -23.39 -7.84
CA PRO A 154 4.52 -22.95 -8.06
C PRO A 154 3.61 -24.18 -8.14
N THR A 155 3.09 -24.66 -6.99
CA THR A 155 2.06 -25.69 -6.93
C THR A 155 0.69 -25.15 -7.31
#